data_c35a1b3e25be350b37cc68291517cd20
#
_entry.id   c35a1b3e25be350b37cc68291517cd20
#
_cell.length_a   1.000
_cell.length_b   1.000
_cell.length_c   1.000
_cell.angle_alpha   90.00
_cell.angle_beta   90.00
_cell.angle_gamma   90.00
#
_symmetry.space_group_name_H-M   'P 1'
#
loop_
_entity.id
_entity.type
_entity.pdbx_description
1 polymer ?
#
loop_
_entity_poly.entity_id
_entity_poly.type
_entity_poly.pdbx_seq_one_letter_code
_entity_poly.pdbx_strand_id
1 'polypeptide(L)'
;MFKSPFFPVPYEHLPNKPKVRMVEPGKVDVPGFDVTALNLHHPGGSLAYRIKGANGDFVYATDHEFGDPSFDEPLAEFARGASVIVLDAHFTPEELPQHKGWGHSDWRQCAEFAASNDIASLWLFHHKPGRSDQALAGIREQAQKTHRATDTASEETTIDI
;
A
#
# COMPACT_ATOMS: atom_id res chain seq x y z
N MET A 1 10.41 13.00 14.21
CA MET A 1 9.02 13.49 14.16
C MET A 1 8.64 14.25 15.44
N PHE A 2 8.88 13.76 16.64
CA PHE A 2 8.58 14.44 17.92
C PHE A 2 9.71 15.37 18.39
N LYS A 3 10.17 16.30 17.55
CA LYS A 3 11.19 17.31 17.89
C LYS A 3 10.72 18.68 17.47
N SER A 4 11.00 19.69 18.34
CA SER A 4 10.80 21.10 17.97
C SER A 4 11.62 21.42 16.70
N PRO A 5 11.09 22.24 15.72
CA PRO A 5 9.83 22.98 15.79
C PRO A 5 8.59 22.22 15.26
N PHE A 6 8.73 20.98 14.82
CA PHE A 6 7.67 20.25 14.10
C PHE A 6 6.59 19.68 15.01
N PHE A 7 6.89 19.49 16.30
CA PHE A 7 5.92 18.98 17.26
C PHE A 7 6.06 19.72 18.61
N PRO A 8 4.96 20.25 19.15
CA PRO A 8 5.01 21.11 20.33
C PRO A 8 5.35 20.38 21.63
N VAL A 9 5.12 19.07 21.70
CA VAL A 9 5.39 18.24 22.87
C VAL A 9 6.54 17.26 22.55
N PRO A 10 7.67 17.33 23.22
CA PRO A 10 8.75 16.34 23.08
C PRO A 10 8.26 14.93 23.41
N TYR A 11 8.83 13.93 22.73
CA TYR A 11 8.49 12.51 22.93
C TYR A 11 8.59 12.08 24.40
N GLU A 12 9.60 12.60 25.09
CA GLU A 12 9.90 12.32 26.50
C GLU A 12 8.77 12.77 27.45
N HIS A 13 7.94 13.73 27.02
CA HIS A 13 6.83 14.29 27.80
C HIS A 13 5.48 13.64 27.48
N LEU A 14 5.44 12.65 26.56
CA LEU A 14 4.21 11.92 26.28
C LEU A 14 3.83 11.05 27.50
N PRO A 15 2.55 11.10 27.96
CA PRO A 15 2.11 10.28 29.11
C PRO A 15 2.18 8.78 28.80
N ASN A 16 1.89 8.40 27.55
CA ASN A 16 2.00 7.03 27.05
C ASN A 16 2.99 7.01 25.89
N LYS A 17 4.20 6.51 26.15
CA LYS A 17 5.26 6.40 25.14
C LYS A 17 5.06 5.14 24.31
N PRO A 18 4.82 5.24 22.98
CA PRO A 18 4.80 4.07 22.14
C PRO A 18 6.17 3.39 22.13
N LYS A 19 6.19 2.08 22.20
CA LYS A 19 7.42 1.31 21.96
C LYS A 19 7.67 1.26 20.47
N VAL A 20 8.77 1.84 20.01
CA VAL A 20 9.19 1.82 18.62
C VAL A 20 10.13 0.63 18.43
N ARG A 21 9.85 -0.19 17.42
CA ARG A 21 10.74 -1.27 16.96
C ARG A 21 11.12 -1.01 15.51
N MET A 22 12.36 -1.26 15.17
CA MET A 22 12.76 -1.38 13.77
C MET A 22 12.27 -2.70 13.23
N VAL A 23 11.70 -2.67 12.02
CA VAL A 23 11.23 -3.86 11.31
C VAL A 23 12.12 -4.06 10.08
N GLU A 24 12.64 -5.27 9.93
CA GLU A 24 13.39 -5.70 8.77
C GLU A 24 12.50 -6.64 7.92
N PRO A 25 12.80 -6.82 6.61
CA PRO A 25 12.10 -7.79 5.78
C PRO A 25 12.14 -9.20 6.37
N GLY A 26 11.06 -9.96 6.19
CA GLY A 26 10.90 -11.30 6.74
C GLY A 26 9.78 -11.37 7.77
N LYS A 27 9.82 -12.38 8.63
CA LYS A 27 8.82 -12.61 9.68
C LYS A 27 8.85 -11.47 10.70
N VAL A 28 7.67 -10.89 10.98
CA VAL A 28 7.51 -9.82 11.98
C VAL A 28 6.81 -10.38 13.21
N ASP A 29 7.41 -10.19 14.38
CA ASP A 29 6.81 -10.59 15.65
C ASP A 29 5.71 -9.60 16.08
N VAL A 30 4.47 -9.97 15.78
CA VAL A 30 3.26 -9.25 16.18
C VAL A 30 2.35 -10.20 16.95
N PRO A 31 2.13 -10.00 18.26
CA PRO A 31 1.31 -10.90 19.07
C PRO A 31 -0.10 -11.08 18.48
N GLY A 32 -0.49 -12.32 18.26
CA GLY A 32 -1.82 -12.68 17.72
C GLY A 32 -1.96 -12.61 16.21
N PHE A 33 -0.91 -12.23 15.49
CA PHE A 33 -0.93 -12.13 14.02
C PHE A 33 0.26 -12.87 13.39
N ASP A 34 0.03 -13.49 12.23
CA ASP A 34 1.07 -14.04 11.39
C ASP A 34 1.40 -13.00 10.29
N VAL A 35 2.50 -12.27 10.49
CA VAL A 35 2.89 -11.13 9.64
C VAL A 35 4.25 -11.38 9.02
N THR A 36 4.37 -11.06 7.74
CA THR A 36 5.64 -11.02 7.00
C THR A 36 5.81 -9.67 6.33
N ALA A 37 7.02 -9.15 6.29
CA ALA A 37 7.37 -7.89 5.63
C ALA A 37 8.28 -8.12 4.42
N LEU A 38 8.13 -7.27 3.40
CA LEU A 38 8.95 -7.25 2.18
C LEU A 38 9.36 -5.81 1.84
N ASN A 39 10.59 -5.62 1.37
CA ASN A 39 11.03 -4.32 0.85
C ASN A 39 10.27 -3.93 -0.41
N LEU A 40 9.94 -2.66 -0.52
CA LEU A 40 9.32 -2.03 -1.68
C LEU A 40 10.26 -1.02 -2.34
N HIS A 41 9.96 -0.66 -3.58
CA HIS A 41 10.71 0.33 -4.35
C HIS A 41 10.25 1.74 -4.02
N HIS A 42 10.96 2.38 -3.09
CA HIS A 42 10.71 3.78 -2.67
C HIS A 42 12.02 4.45 -2.26
N PRO A 43 12.28 5.73 -2.60
CA PRO A 43 13.54 6.42 -2.31
C PRO A 43 13.93 6.46 -0.82
N GLY A 44 12.94 6.54 0.06
CA GLY A 44 13.13 6.52 1.52
C GLY A 44 13.16 5.14 2.14
N GLY A 45 12.95 4.09 1.34
CA GLY A 45 12.64 2.74 1.81
C GLY A 45 11.21 2.64 2.34
N SER A 46 10.53 1.54 2.00
CA SER A 46 9.19 1.19 2.50
C SER A 46 9.04 -0.31 2.60
N LEU A 47 8.04 -0.77 3.35
CA LEU A 47 7.77 -2.19 3.55
C LEU A 47 6.32 -2.52 3.20
N ALA A 48 6.13 -3.58 2.39
CA ALA A 48 4.86 -4.26 2.34
C ALA A 48 4.71 -5.19 3.54
N TYR A 49 3.45 -5.44 3.92
CA TYR A 49 3.10 -6.41 4.96
C TYR A 49 2.08 -7.39 4.42
N ARG A 50 2.33 -8.70 4.60
CA ARG A 50 1.35 -9.75 4.38
C ARG A 50 0.90 -10.27 5.74
N ILE A 51 -0.41 -10.22 5.99
CA ILE A 51 -1.05 -10.65 7.22
C ILE A 51 -1.97 -11.82 6.88
N LYS A 52 -1.78 -12.96 7.54
CA LYS A 52 -2.67 -14.10 7.37
C LYS A 52 -3.94 -13.90 8.16
N GLY A 53 -5.08 -13.96 7.47
CA GLY A 53 -6.41 -13.95 8.04
C GLY A 53 -7.06 -15.32 8.01
N ALA A 54 -8.21 -15.43 8.66
CA ALA A 54 -8.96 -16.71 8.74
C ALA A 54 -9.59 -17.08 7.38
N ASN A 55 -9.96 -16.07 6.58
CA ASN A 55 -10.66 -16.25 5.30
C ASN A 55 -9.76 -15.90 4.09
N GLY A 56 -8.49 -15.63 4.33
CA GLY A 56 -7.50 -15.32 3.31
C GLY A 56 -6.49 -14.28 3.76
N ASP A 57 -5.48 -14.05 2.94
CA ASP A 57 -4.39 -13.17 3.29
C ASP A 57 -4.67 -11.73 2.85
N PHE A 58 -4.27 -10.79 3.70
CA PHE A 58 -4.27 -9.36 3.42
C PHE A 58 -2.85 -8.87 3.13
N VAL A 59 -2.69 -8.09 2.06
CA VAL A 59 -1.42 -7.45 1.72
C VAL A 59 -1.59 -5.93 1.70
N TYR A 60 -0.71 -5.23 2.42
CA TYR A 60 -0.62 -3.78 2.40
C TYR A 60 0.72 -3.37 1.80
N ALA A 61 0.69 -2.66 0.67
CA ALA A 61 1.89 -2.32 -0.10
C ALA A 61 1.76 -0.91 -0.72
N THR A 62 1.78 0.10 0.13
CA THR A 62 1.85 1.51 -0.28
C THR A 62 3.28 2.01 -0.29
N ASP A 63 3.50 3.15 -0.96
CA ASP A 63 4.83 3.69 -1.18
C ASP A 63 5.70 2.71 -2.00
N HIS A 64 5.17 2.31 -3.16
CA HIS A 64 5.83 1.47 -4.14
C HIS A 64 5.73 2.06 -5.54
N GLU A 65 6.85 2.17 -6.22
CA GLU A 65 6.93 2.55 -7.64
C GLU A 65 7.19 1.30 -8.48
N PHE A 66 6.23 0.94 -9.34
CA PHE A 66 6.40 -0.14 -10.30
C PHE A 66 7.36 0.23 -11.42
N GLY A 67 8.10 -0.77 -11.94
CA GLY A 67 8.99 -0.66 -13.09
C GLY A 67 10.42 -1.11 -12.83
N ASP A 68 10.73 -1.55 -11.61
CA ASP A 68 11.99 -2.24 -11.28
C ASP A 68 11.72 -3.72 -10.97
N PRO A 69 12.11 -4.66 -11.89
CA PRO A 69 11.86 -6.09 -11.70
C PRO A 69 12.45 -6.66 -10.41
N SER A 70 13.51 -6.04 -9.88
CA SER A 70 14.14 -6.50 -8.62
C SER A 70 13.24 -6.30 -7.39
N PHE A 71 12.22 -5.46 -7.49
CA PHE A 71 11.19 -5.24 -6.47
C PHE A 71 9.82 -5.79 -6.91
N ASP A 72 9.48 -5.62 -8.19
CA ASP A 72 8.16 -6.00 -8.72
C ASP A 72 7.95 -7.53 -8.70
N GLU A 73 8.95 -8.32 -9.08
CA GLU A 73 8.86 -9.78 -9.07
C GLU A 73 8.73 -10.34 -7.65
N PRO A 74 9.56 -9.92 -6.66
CA PRO A 74 9.35 -10.30 -5.27
C PRO A 74 7.98 -9.89 -4.72
N LEU A 75 7.47 -8.70 -5.08
CA LEU A 75 6.15 -8.26 -4.64
C LEU A 75 5.04 -9.12 -5.27
N ALA A 76 5.18 -9.49 -6.54
CA ALA A 76 4.23 -10.38 -7.22
C ALA A 76 4.15 -11.76 -6.55
N GLU A 77 5.30 -12.36 -6.22
CA GLU A 77 5.35 -13.61 -5.48
C GLU A 77 4.78 -13.47 -4.06
N PHE A 78 5.16 -12.40 -3.37
CA PHE A 78 4.71 -12.08 -2.02
C PHE A 78 3.19 -11.87 -1.93
N ALA A 79 2.58 -11.26 -2.94
CA ALA A 79 1.16 -10.93 -2.95
C ALA A 79 0.26 -11.98 -3.61
N ARG A 80 0.84 -12.93 -4.37
CA ARG A 80 0.09 -13.92 -5.15
C ARG A 80 -1.01 -14.60 -4.34
N GLY A 81 -2.23 -14.62 -4.91
CA GLY A 81 -3.38 -15.26 -4.31
C GLY A 81 -3.91 -14.61 -3.04
N ALA A 82 -3.51 -13.37 -2.74
CA ALA A 82 -4.07 -12.66 -1.60
C ALA A 82 -5.56 -12.39 -1.80
N SER A 83 -6.34 -12.51 -0.73
CA SER A 83 -7.76 -12.18 -0.74
C SER A 83 -7.97 -10.68 -0.90
N VAL A 84 -7.09 -9.87 -0.31
CA VAL A 84 -7.13 -8.41 -0.42
C VAL A 84 -5.73 -7.87 -0.56
N ILE A 85 -5.54 -6.94 -1.50
CA ILE A 85 -4.35 -6.09 -1.55
C ILE A 85 -4.73 -4.62 -1.53
N VAL A 86 -3.97 -3.83 -0.75
CA VAL A 86 -3.99 -2.37 -0.77
C VAL A 86 -2.74 -1.88 -1.47
N LEU A 87 -2.87 -1.17 -2.58
CA LEU A 87 -1.77 -0.64 -3.36
C LEU A 87 -1.78 0.89 -3.44
N ASP A 88 -0.59 1.45 -3.61
CA ASP A 88 -0.35 2.87 -3.86
C ASP A 88 -0.84 3.26 -5.26
N ALA A 89 -1.89 4.08 -5.33
CA ALA A 89 -2.45 4.63 -6.57
C ALA A 89 -2.38 6.16 -6.56
N HIS A 90 -1.18 6.69 -6.28
CA HIS A 90 -0.97 8.13 -6.11
C HIS A 90 -1.26 8.90 -7.39
N PHE A 91 -0.80 8.40 -8.51
CA PHE A 91 -0.87 9.06 -9.80
C PHE A 91 -1.94 8.46 -10.73
N THR A 92 -2.25 9.23 -11.80
CA THR A 92 -2.84 8.66 -13.01
C THR A 92 -1.72 8.28 -14.00
N PRO A 93 -2.00 7.44 -15.00
CA PRO A 93 -1.02 7.11 -16.04
C PRO A 93 -0.43 8.32 -16.76
N GLU A 94 -1.19 9.41 -16.85
CA GLU A 94 -0.77 10.66 -17.49
C GLU A 94 0.15 11.49 -16.58
N GLU A 95 -0.02 11.37 -15.27
CA GLU A 95 0.79 12.08 -14.27
C GLU A 95 2.12 11.39 -14.00
N LEU A 96 2.15 10.05 -13.97
CA LEU A 96 3.30 9.24 -13.55
C LEU A 96 4.61 9.58 -14.30
N PRO A 97 4.63 9.81 -15.63
CA PRO A 97 5.89 10.07 -16.35
C PRO A 97 6.70 11.23 -15.81
N GLN A 98 6.04 12.24 -15.23
CA GLN A 98 6.70 13.43 -14.66
C GLN A 98 7.14 13.23 -13.20
N HIS A 99 6.79 12.09 -12.58
CA HIS A 99 7.04 11.79 -11.18
C HIS A 99 7.83 10.49 -10.97
N LYS A 100 8.50 10.00 -12.02
CA LYS A 100 9.38 8.82 -11.90
C LYS A 100 10.47 9.06 -10.86
N GLY A 101 10.72 8.04 -10.04
CA GLY A 101 11.68 8.10 -8.94
C GLY A 101 11.11 8.73 -7.66
N TRP A 102 9.79 8.97 -7.60
CA TRP A 102 9.15 9.48 -6.40
C TRP A 102 8.69 8.37 -5.44
N GLY A 103 8.70 7.12 -5.90
CA GLY A 103 8.35 5.95 -5.09
C GLY A 103 6.86 5.60 -5.09
N HIS A 104 6.10 6.07 -6.10
CA HIS A 104 4.66 5.89 -6.18
C HIS A 104 4.21 5.37 -7.54
N SER A 105 3.06 4.71 -7.56
CA SER A 105 2.49 4.08 -8.75
C SER A 105 1.23 4.81 -9.26
N ASP A 106 0.79 4.45 -10.45
CA ASP A 106 -0.51 4.83 -10.97
C ASP A 106 -1.54 3.70 -10.80
N TRP A 107 -2.82 4.08 -10.82
CA TRP A 107 -3.93 3.15 -10.62
C TRP A 107 -3.99 2.03 -11.67
N ARG A 108 -3.51 2.25 -12.91
CA ARG A 108 -3.52 1.25 -13.98
C ARG A 108 -2.50 0.15 -13.70
N GLN A 109 -1.28 0.53 -13.30
CA GLN A 109 -0.26 -0.43 -12.88
C GLN A 109 -0.76 -1.29 -11.72
N CYS A 110 -1.46 -0.70 -10.74
CA CYS A 110 -2.06 -1.44 -9.63
C CYS A 110 -3.11 -2.46 -10.12
N ALA A 111 -3.99 -2.06 -11.04
CA ALA A 111 -5.03 -2.94 -11.57
C ALA A 111 -4.44 -4.08 -12.43
N GLU A 112 -3.44 -3.79 -13.25
CA GLU A 112 -2.70 -4.77 -14.05
C GLU A 112 -1.95 -5.76 -13.15
N PHE A 113 -1.31 -5.26 -12.10
CA PHE A 113 -0.63 -6.10 -11.11
C PHE A 113 -1.60 -7.07 -10.42
N ALA A 114 -2.73 -6.57 -9.94
CA ALA A 114 -3.73 -7.39 -9.26
C ALA A 114 -4.32 -8.47 -10.19
N ALA A 115 -4.63 -8.11 -11.44
CA ALA A 115 -5.15 -9.05 -12.45
C ALA A 115 -4.14 -10.15 -12.80
N SER A 116 -2.84 -9.83 -12.80
CA SER A 116 -1.77 -10.78 -13.18
C SER A 116 -1.33 -11.71 -12.05
N ASN A 117 -1.74 -11.46 -10.81
CA ASN A 117 -1.25 -12.18 -9.64
C ASN A 117 -2.34 -12.87 -8.81
N ASP A 118 -3.48 -13.19 -9.42
CA ASP A 118 -4.60 -13.91 -8.80
C ASP A 118 -5.11 -13.24 -7.49
N ILE A 119 -5.10 -11.91 -7.46
CA ILE A 119 -5.61 -11.13 -6.33
C ILE A 119 -7.14 -11.11 -6.39
N ALA A 120 -7.79 -11.45 -5.28
CA ALA A 120 -9.25 -11.49 -5.27
C ALA A 120 -9.90 -10.10 -5.18
N SER A 121 -9.29 -9.17 -4.43
CA SER A 121 -9.79 -7.79 -4.27
C SER A 121 -8.64 -6.79 -4.19
N LEU A 122 -8.72 -5.72 -4.97
CA LEU A 122 -7.77 -4.61 -4.99
C LEU A 122 -8.40 -3.36 -4.36
N TRP A 123 -7.67 -2.74 -3.45
CA TRP A 123 -8.01 -1.45 -2.89
C TRP A 123 -6.95 -0.42 -3.26
N LEU A 124 -7.35 0.57 -4.05
CA LEU A 124 -6.51 1.69 -4.43
C LEU A 124 -6.46 2.69 -3.26
N PHE A 125 -5.27 3.03 -2.83
CA PHE A 125 -5.02 3.88 -1.67
C PHE A 125 -3.93 4.91 -1.95
N HIS A 126 -3.53 5.68 -0.95
CA HIS A 126 -2.44 6.67 -1.02
C HIS A 126 -2.60 7.67 -2.18
N HIS A 127 -3.84 8.09 -2.43
CA HIS A 127 -4.18 9.01 -3.52
C HIS A 127 -3.50 10.37 -3.36
N LYS A 128 -3.11 10.97 -4.49
CA LYS A 128 -2.52 12.31 -4.51
C LYS A 128 -3.42 13.33 -3.81
N PRO A 129 -2.87 14.14 -2.87
CA PRO A 129 -3.64 15.16 -2.17
C PRO A 129 -4.40 16.09 -3.11
N GLY A 130 -5.65 16.43 -2.74
CA GLY A 130 -6.53 17.30 -3.54
C GLY A 130 -7.31 16.57 -4.64
N ARG A 131 -7.20 15.24 -4.76
CA ARG A 131 -8.05 14.46 -5.65
C ARG A 131 -9.46 14.37 -5.08
N SER A 132 -10.46 14.79 -5.86
CA SER A 132 -11.86 14.78 -5.43
C SER A 132 -12.48 13.38 -5.47
N ASP A 133 -13.56 13.17 -4.71
CA ASP A 133 -14.31 11.90 -4.70
C ASP A 133 -14.84 11.54 -6.09
N GLN A 134 -15.24 12.53 -6.89
CA GLN A 134 -15.64 12.31 -8.28
C GLN A 134 -14.49 11.79 -9.14
N ALA A 135 -13.28 12.31 -8.94
CA ALA A 135 -12.09 11.83 -9.64
C ALA A 135 -11.74 10.40 -9.21
N LEU A 136 -11.86 10.08 -7.91
CA LEU A 136 -11.65 8.73 -7.38
C LEU A 136 -12.69 7.74 -7.93
N ALA A 137 -13.95 8.13 -8.02
CA ALA A 137 -14.98 7.30 -8.66
C ALA A 137 -14.64 6.98 -10.13
N GLY A 138 -14.16 7.97 -10.88
CA GLY A 138 -13.70 7.76 -12.26
C GLY A 138 -12.48 6.84 -12.37
N ILE A 139 -11.52 6.96 -11.45
CA ILE A 139 -10.36 6.05 -11.35
C ILE A 139 -10.84 4.63 -11.08
N ARG A 140 -11.72 4.42 -10.12
CA ARG A 140 -12.31 3.13 -9.80
C ARG A 140 -12.96 2.48 -11.02
N GLU A 141 -13.83 3.22 -11.72
CA GLU A 141 -14.51 2.71 -12.92
C GLU A 141 -13.52 2.30 -14.03
N GLN A 142 -12.43 3.01 -14.20
CA GLN A 142 -11.40 2.64 -15.18
C GLN A 142 -10.61 1.41 -14.73
N ALA A 143 -10.21 1.35 -13.46
CA ALA A 143 -9.46 0.21 -12.91
C ALA A 143 -10.28 -1.08 -12.94
N GLN A 144 -11.59 -1.00 -12.71
CA GLN A 144 -12.53 -2.13 -12.77
C GLN A 144 -12.65 -2.78 -14.16
N LYS A 145 -12.23 -2.10 -15.23
CA LYS A 145 -12.15 -2.69 -16.58
C LYS A 145 -11.01 -3.71 -16.70
N THR A 146 -9.96 -3.55 -15.92
CA THR A 146 -8.78 -4.44 -15.87
C THR A 146 -8.92 -5.47 -14.75
N HIS A 147 -9.27 -5.03 -13.55
CA HIS A 147 -9.51 -5.89 -12.40
C HIS A 147 -10.88 -5.55 -11.77
N ARG A 148 -11.88 -6.40 -12.01
CA ARG A 148 -13.28 -6.10 -11.67
C ARG A 148 -13.53 -5.84 -10.20
N ALA A 149 -12.83 -6.56 -9.32
CA ALA A 149 -12.96 -6.43 -7.87
C ALA A 149 -12.01 -5.35 -7.32
N THR A 150 -12.03 -4.17 -7.94
CA THR A 150 -11.25 -3.00 -7.50
C THR A 150 -12.16 -1.97 -6.86
N ASP A 151 -11.73 -1.42 -5.73
CA ASP A 151 -12.35 -0.26 -5.11
C ASP A 151 -11.31 0.79 -4.71
N THR A 152 -11.75 1.98 -4.34
CA THR A 152 -10.92 3.04 -3.75
C THR A 152 -11.16 3.07 -2.24
N ALA A 153 -10.07 3.11 -1.46
CA ALA A 153 -10.18 3.19 -0.02
C ALA A 153 -10.76 4.55 0.41
N SER A 154 -11.67 4.52 1.36
CA SER A 154 -12.25 5.69 1.99
C SER A 154 -12.26 5.53 3.51
N GLU A 155 -12.39 6.64 4.24
CA GLU A 155 -12.56 6.60 5.69
C GLU A 155 -13.78 5.74 6.05
N GLU A 156 -13.72 5.09 7.21
CA GLU A 156 -14.77 4.22 7.77
C GLU A 156 -15.05 2.92 6.96
N THR A 157 -14.29 2.65 5.90
CA THR A 157 -14.41 1.38 5.18
C THR A 157 -13.84 0.23 6.00
N THR A 158 -14.63 -0.83 6.19
CA THR A 158 -14.20 -2.08 6.83
C THR A 158 -14.07 -3.18 5.76
N ILE A 159 -13.00 -3.96 5.84
CA ILE A 159 -12.76 -5.11 4.96
C ILE A 159 -12.61 -6.34 5.86
N ASP A 160 -13.47 -7.32 5.66
CA ASP A 160 -13.38 -8.63 6.35
C ASP A 160 -12.42 -9.55 5.60
N ILE A 161 -11.46 -10.15 6.34
CA ILE A 161 -10.43 -11.08 5.83
C ILE A 161 -10.32 -12.35 6.65
#